data_37195676f25933d1551786a0dcc19641
#
_entry.id   37195676f25933d1551786a0dcc19641
#
_cell.length_a   1.000
_cell.length_b   1.000
_cell.length_c   1.000
_cell.angle_alpha   90.00
_cell.angle_beta   90.00
_cell.angle_gamma   90.00
#
_symmetry.space_group_name_H-M   'P 1'
#
loop_
_entity.id
_entity.type
_entity.pdbx_description
1 polymer ?
#
loop_
_entity_poly.entity_id
_entity_poly.type
_entity_poly.pdbx_seq_one_letter_code
_entity_poly.pdbx_strand_id
1 'polypeptide(L)'
;NSVVILDTTTSTSATTGALQVVGGISTQENLNVGGATDASSKTTGALIVTGGVGISKDIHALNANFEDVEADSVNITDTTLSYNQTTGALKVAGGLGVAGNVHCGNLTLTGNLTVTGNTTVINANNLVVQDPIIELGKGNGSGLDTGLIMNNPLTSGNKGNVAIIYDFSTSNLEIGHTLKGATDSVIVMNTANTIPVNINGTLGVTGSTTSSSKTTGTVTIGGGLGVVGDIHATHVNFEDVEADSVNITDTTTSTSVTTGALKVA
;
A
#
# COMPACT_ATOMS: atom_id res chain seq x y z
N ASN A 1 -10.81 9.04 -72.03
CA ASN A 1 -9.94 10.20 -72.37
C ASN A 1 -9.24 10.58 -71.03
N SER A 2 -7.94 10.79 -71.05
CA SER A 2 -7.12 11.22 -69.94
C SER A 2 -6.50 12.58 -70.19
N VAL A 3 -6.32 13.38 -69.16
CA VAL A 3 -5.49 14.58 -69.24
C VAL A 3 -4.14 14.20 -68.57
N VAL A 4 -3.08 14.42 -69.33
CA VAL A 4 -1.70 14.14 -68.91
C VAL A 4 -0.94 15.46 -68.88
N ILE A 5 -0.41 15.85 -67.75
CA ILE A 5 0.43 17.03 -67.59
C ILE A 5 1.88 16.52 -67.47
N LEU A 6 2.69 16.85 -68.44
CA LEU A 6 4.08 16.42 -68.59
C LEU A 6 5.09 17.42 -67.96
N ASP A 7 4.60 18.55 -67.46
CA ASP A 7 5.45 19.51 -66.79
C ASP A 7 6.01 18.92 -65.46
N THR A 8 7.31 19.06 -65.25
CA THR A 8 8.03 18.51 -64.08
C THR A 8 8.34 19.56 -63.04
N THR A 9 7.72 20.73 -63.11
CA THR A 9 7.93 21.81 -62.15
C THR A 9 7.53 21.34 -60.74
N THR A 10 8.48 21.33 -59.81
CA THR A 10 8.26 20.93 -58.39
C THR A 10 7.37 21.98 -57.71
N SER A 11 6.39 21.51 -56.98
CA SER A 11 5.58 22.34 -56.10
C SER A 11 6.30 22.59 -54.79
N THR A 12 6.65 23.84 -54.49
CA THR A 12 7.29 24.28 -53.24
C THR A 12 6.46 25.28 -52.47
N SER A 13 5.34 25.74 -53.07
CA SER A 13 4.39 26.69 -52.49
C SER A 13 3.02 26.59 -53.19
N ALA A 14 2.05 27.32 -52.74
CA ALA A 14 0.72 27.40 -53.36
C ALA A 14 0.74 27.98 -54.78
N THR A 15 1.84 28.62 -55.18
CA THR A 15 1.99 29.28 -56.52
C THR A 15 3.02 28.63 -57.44
N THR A 16 3.49 27.40 -57.06
CA THR A 16 4.44 26.64 -57.86
C THR A 16 3.91 25.23 -58.12
N GLY A 17 4.42 24.57 -59.16
CA GLY A 17 4.03 23.22 -59.56
C GLY A 17 3.43 23.14 -60.95
N ALA A 18 3.47 21.95 -61.54
CA ALA A 18 2.98 21.68 -62.89
C ALA A 18 1.46 21.88 -63.04
N LEU A 19 0.71 21.67 -62.01
CA LEU A 19 -0.72 21.96 -61.93
C LEU A 19 -1.00 22.90 -60.73
N GLN A 20 -1.59 24.05 -61.02
CA GLN A 20 -2.05 25.03 -60.04
C GLN A 20 -3.58 25.19 -60.15
N VAL A 21 -4.30 24.91 -59.08
CA VAL A 21 -5.75 25.03 -59.03
C VAL A 21 -6.11 26.07 -57.97
N VAL A 22 -6.63 27.21 -58.41
CA VAL A 22 -7.04 28.30 -57.48
C VAL A 22 -8.33 27.97 -56.73
N GLY A 23 -9.14 27.07 -57.26
CA GLY A 23 -10.36 26.58 -56.62
C GLY A 23 -10.16 25.20 -55.97
N GLY A 24 -11.25 24.56 -55.63
CA GLY A 24 -11.24 23.21 -55.10
C GLY A 24 -11.00 22.11 -56.14
N ILE A 25 -10.48 20.99 -55.70
CA ILE A 25 -10.37 19.75 -56.51
C ILE A 25 -11.38 18.75 -55.94
N SER A 26 -12.23 18.19 -56.80
CA SER A 26 -13.15 17.09 -56.47
C SER A 26 -12.82 15.87 -57.32
N THR A 27 -12.65 14.73 -56.69
CA THR A 27 -12.49 13.43 -57.34
C THR A 27 -13.64 12.53 -56.92
N GLN A 28 -14.26 11.81 -57.87
CA GLN A 28 -15.31 10.83 -57.55
C GLN A 28 -14.73 9.46 -57.17
N GLU A 29 -13.48 9.24 -57.56
CA GLU A 29 -12.70 8.04 -57.32
C GLU A 29 -11.47 8.36 -56.47
N ASN A 30 -10.47 7.54 -56.47
CA ASN A 30 -9.25 7.67 -55.67
C ASN A 30 -8.38 8.85 -56.13
N LEU A 31 -7.81 9.57 -55.18
CA LEU A 31 -6.66 10.44 -55.39
C LEU A 31 -5.40 9.69 -54.98
N ASN A 32 -4.49 9.40 -55.91
CA ASN A 32 -3.22 8.76 -55.67
C ASN A 32 -2.09 9.80 -55.68
N VAL A 33 -1.45 10.02 -54.54
CA VAL A 33 -0.26 10.87 -54.43
C VAL A 33 0.96 9.96 -54.31
N GLY A 34 1.65 9.76 -55.43
CA GLY A 34 2.76 8.78 -55.58
C GLY A 34 4.14 9.33 -55.22
N GLY A 35 4.26 10.50 -54.64
CA GLY A 35 5.54 11.04 -54.17
C GLY A 35 6.11 10.20 -53.04
N ALA A 36 7.44 9.96 -53.06
CA ALA A 36 8.15 9.16 -52.04
C ALA A 36 8.89 10.01 -51.00
N THR A 37 8.54 11.29 -50.88
CA THR A 37 9.18 12.19 -49.92
C THR A 37 8.63 11.94 -48.51
N ASP A 38 9.48 11.55 -47.56
CA ASP A 38 9.12 11.39 -46.16
C ASP A 38 8.80 12.74 -45.53
N ALA A 39 7.76 12.75 -44.68
CA ALA A 39 7.42 13.93 -43.87
C ALA A 39 8.28 13.96 -42.63
N SER A 40 9.16 14.93 -42.49
CA SER A 40 9.93 15.22 -41.27
C SER A 40 9.36 16.37 -40.45
N SER A 41 8.38 17.09 -41.01
CA SER A 41 7.65 18.19 -40.40
C SER A 41 6.33 18.43 -41.12
N LYS A 42 5.48 19.31 -40.60
CA LYS A 42 4.22 19.73 -41.25
C LYS A 42 4.39 20.48 -42.58
N THR A 43 5.61 20.83 -42.98
CA THR A 43 5.93 21.51 -44.23
C THR A 43 6.71 20.64 -45.20
N THR A 44 6.87 19.34 -44.90
CA THR A 44 7.56 18.37 -45.77
C THR A 44 6.69 17.14 -45.99
N GLY A 45 6.93 16.42 -47.07
CA GLY A 45 6.19 15.21 -47.41
C GLY A 45 5.59 15.23 -48.81
N ALA A 46 5.12 14.10 -49.27
CA ALA A 46 4.46 13.96 -50.58
C ALA A 46 3.11 14.67 -50.65
N LEU A 47 2.41 14.76 -49.54
CA LEU A 47 1.17 15.53 -49.34
C LEU A 47 1.35 16.52 -48.21
N ILE A 48 1.20 17.79 -48.48
CA ILE A 48 1.27 18.87 -47.49
C ILE A 48 -0.12 19.55 -47.40
N VAL A 49 -0.74 19.53 -46.22
CA VAL A 49 -2.02 20.15 -45.97
C VAL A 49 -1.82 21.20 -44.88
N THR A 50 -2.01 22.47 -45.21
CA THR A 50 -1.85 23.59 -44.24
C THR A 50 -3.08 23.81 -43.35
N GLY A 51 -4.22 23.26 -43.74
CA GLY A 51 -5.45 23.26 -42.97
C GLY A 51 -5.74 21.91 -42.32
N GLY A 52 -6.95 21.73 -41.81
CA GLY A 52 -7.39 20.45 -41.26
C GLY A 52 -7.66 19.40 -42.34
N VAL A 53 -7.56 18.13 -41.98
CA VAL A 53 -7.94 16.98 -42.81
C VAL A 53 -9.13 16.28 -42.14
N GLY A 54 -10.28 16.28 -42.84
CA GLY A 54 -11.46 15.51 -42.42
C GLY A 54 -11.45 14.12 -43.05
N ILE A 55 -11.45 13.07 -42.23
CA ILE A 55 -11.50 11.67 -42.68
C ILE A 55 -12.69 11.00 -41.98
N SER A 56 -13.65 10.56 -42.79
CA SER A 56 -14.88 9.94 -42.24
C SER A 56 -14.72 8.45 -41.92
N LYS A 57 -13.61 7.83 -42.25
CA LYS A 57 -13.29 6.43 -41.99
C LYS A 57 -11.88 6.28 -41.45
N ASP A 58 -11.13 5.31 -41.89
CA ASP A 58 -9.87 4.88 -41.34
C ASP A 58 -8.66 5.61 -41.91
N ILE A 59 -7.62 5.74 -41.13
CA ILE A 59 -6.26 6.12 -41.56
C ILE A 59 -5.38 4.89 -41.36
N HIS A 60 -4.85 4.36 -42.49
CA HIS A 60 -3.83 3.32 -42.47
C HIS A 60 -2.46 3.95 -42.67
N ALA A 61 -1.63 3.97 -41.67
CA ALA A 61 -0.28 4.51 -41.73
C ALA A 61 0.71 3.57 -41.04
N LEU A 62 1.91 3.42 -41.59
CA LEU A 62 2.99 2.67 -40.95
C LEU A 62 3.46 3.38 -39.67
N ASN A 63 3.60 4.70 -39.75
CA ASN A 63 3.92 5.57 -38.63
C ASN A 63 2.99 6.79 -38.68
N ALA A 64 2.49 7.20 -37.51
CA ALA A 64 1.76 8.43 -37.32
C ALA A 64 2.41 9.24 -36.20
N ASN A 65 2.74 10.49 -36.44
CA ASN A 65 3.30 11.42 -35.45
C ASN A 65 2.32 12.56 -35.26
N PHE A 66 1.80 12.66 -34.03
CA PHE A 66 0.85 13.69 -33.64
C PHE A 66 1.47 14.56 -32.56
N GLU A 67 1.28 15.86 -32.58
CA GLU A 67 1.62 16.76 -31.47
C GLU A 67 0.68 16.48 -30.29
N ASP A 68 -0.65 16.43 -30.57
CA ASP A 68 -1.69 16.11 -29.61
C ASP A 68 -2.68 15.11 -30.22
N VAL A 69 -3.23 14.25 -29.40
CA VAL A 69 -4.32 13.34 -29.75
C VAL A 69 -5.51 13.63 -28.83
N GLU A 70 -6.58 14.16 -29.41
CA GLU A 70 -7.88 14.28 -28.76
C GLU A 70 -8.82 13.24 -29.40
N ALA A 71 -9.29 12.29 -28.63
CA ALA A 71 -10.12 11.20 -29.12
C ALA A 71 -11.12 10.76 -28.05
N ASP A 72 -12.34 10.38 -28.45
CA ASP A 72 -13.34 9.79 -27.55
C ASP A 72 -12.86 8.45 -26.99
N SER A 73 -12.08 7.69 -27.76
CA SER A 73 -11.46 6.45 -27.33
C SER A 73 -10.19 6.15 -28.12
N VAL A 74 -9.22 5.51 -27.47
CA VAL A 74 -8.02 4.95 -28.09
C VAL A 74 -7.99 3.46 -27.78
N ASN A 75 -8.07 2.61 -28.82
CA ASN A 75 -7.98 1.17 -28.70
C ASN A 75 -6.62 0.68 -29.24
N ILE A 76 -5.78 0.12 -28.37
CA ILE A 76 -4.49 -0.44 -28.74
C ILE A 76 -4.62 -1.96 -28.70
N THR A 77 -4.59 -2.60 -29.85
CA THR A 77 -4.77 -4.05 -30.03
C THR A 77 -3.46 -4.84 -30.05
N ASP A 78 -2.31 -4.15 -30.04
CA ASP A 78 -1.01 -4.81 -29.93
C ASP A 78 -0.88 -5.53 -28.58
N THR A 79 -0.40 -6.76 -28.60
CA THR A 79 -0.24 -7.63 -27.43
C THR A 79 1.20 -7.74 -26.94
N THR A 80 2.07 -6.85 -27.40
CA THR A 80 3.48 -6.83 -26.98
C THR A 80 3.59 -6.60 -25.48
N LEU A 81 4.22 -7.54 -24.77
CA LEU A 81 4.42 -7.45 -23.33
C LEU A 81 5.44 -6.37 -22.97
N SER A 82 5.17 -5.67 -21.88
CA SER A 82 6.09 -4.70 -21.32
C SER A 82 6.94 -5.35 -20.23
N TYR A 83 8.26 -5.31 -20.39
CA TYR A 83 9.23 -5.76 -19.38
C TYR A 83 10.03 -4.59 -18.80
N ASN A 84 9.96 -3.42 -19.45
CA ASN A 84 10.64 -2.20 -19.03
C ASN A 84 10.02 -0.98 -19.75
N GLN A 85 10.58 0.21 -19.54
CA GLN A 85 10.07 1.47 -20.10
C GLN A 85 10.15 1.56 -21.63
N THR A 86 10.92 0.69 -22.30
CA THR A 86 11.14 0.72 -23.75
C THR A 86 10.39 -0.36 -24.51
N THR A 87 9.65 -1.23 -23.81
CA THR A 87 8.87 -2.33 -24.38
C THR A 87 7.39 -2.19 -24.04
N GLY A 88 6.54 -2.86 -24.80
CA GLY A 88 5.09 -2.87 -24.60
C GLY A 88 4.29 -2.19 -25.70
N ALA A 89 3.02 -2.53 -25.77
CA ALA A 89 2.08 -2.00 -26.77
C ALA A 89 1.84 -0.47 -26.60
N LEU A 90 1.83 0.02 -25.37
CA LEU A 90 1.80 1.44 -25.04
C LEU A 90 3.05 1.81 -24.25
N LYS A 91 3.79 2.81 -24.73
CA LYS A 91 4.97 3.37 -24.07
C LYS A 91 4.74 4.85 -23.79
N VAL A 92 4.80 5.24 -22.52
CA VAL A 92 4.66 6.63 -22.10
C VAL A 92 5.99 7.05 -21.48
N ALA A 93 6.70 7.94 -22.17
CA ALA A 93 8.01 8.42 -21.70
C ALA A 93 7.91 9.41 -20.54
N GLY A 94 6.78 10.09 -20.42
CA GLY A 94 6.47 11.04 -19.36
C GLY A 94 5.52 10.44 -18.33
N GLY A 95 4.74 11.28 -17.68
CA GLY A 95 3.71 10.88 -16.73
C GLY A 95 2.43 10.40 -17.42
N LEU A 96 1.71 9.50 -16.77
CA LEU A 96 0.35 9.10 -17.15
C LEU A 96 -0.64 9.68 -16.15
N GLY A 97 -1.49 10.61 -16.60
CA GLY A 97 -2.61 11.14 -15.81
C GLY A 97 -3.90 10.39 -16.15
N VAL A 98 -4.56 9.85 -15.14
CA VAL A 98 -5.86 9.18 -15.29
C VAL A 98 -6.84 9.78 -14.30
N ALA A 99 -7.88 10.43 -14.79
CA ALA A 99 -8.91 11.05 -13.94
C ALA A 99 -9.87 10.03 -13.32
N GLY A 100 -10.00 8.86 -13.93
CA GLY A 100 -10.88 7.79 -13.48
C GLY A 100 -10.11 6.58 -12.94
N ASN A 101 -10.70 5.41 -13.05
CA ASN A 101 -10.13 4.16 -12.60
C ASN A 101 -9.08 3.60 -13.58
N VAL A 102 -8.06 2.96 -13.04
CA VAL A 102 -7.16 2.09 -13.81
C VAL A 102 -7.55 0.64 -13.56
N HIS A 103 -7.91 -0.08 -14.62
CA HIS A 103 -8.20 -1.51 -14.58
C HIS A 103 -7.11 -2.26 -15.34
N CYS A 104 -6.35 -3.09 -14.67
CA CYS A 104 -5.26 -3.86 -15.27
C CYS A 104 -5.20 -5.27 -14.66
N GLY A 105 -4.66 -6.24 -15.39
CA GLY A 105 -4.46 -7.59 -14.87
C GLY A 105 -3.37 -7.63 -13.80
N ASN A 106 -2.19 -7.12 -14.13
CA ASN A 106 -1.05 -7.01 -13.20
C ASN A 106 -0.50 -5.58 -13.24
N LEU A 107 -0.08 -5.09 -12.08
CA LEU A 107 0.63 -3.82 -11.94
C LEU A 107 2.00 -4.08 -11.31
N THR A 108 3.07 -3.77 -12.03
CA THR A 108 4.45 -3.83 -11.53
C THR A 108 5.02 -2.42 -11.46
N LEU A 109 5.44 -2.01 -10.28
CA LEU A 109 6.10 -0.73 -10.04
C LEU A 109 7.56 -0.98 -9.68
N THR A 110 8.49 -0.35 -10.37
CA THR A 110 9.93 -0.40 -10.07
C THR A 110 10.37 0.74 -9.16
N GLY A 111 9.49 1.68 -8.89
CA GLY A 111 9.68 2.81 -7.98
C GLY A 111 8.69 2.77 -6.82
N ASN A 112 8.52 3.91 -6.17
CA ASN A 112 7.63 4.03 -5.02
C ASN A 112 6.15 4.08 -5.45
N LEU A 113 5.29 3.45 -4.67
CA LEU A 113 3.84 3.65 -4.70
C LEU A 113 3.45 4.65 -3.62
N THR A 114 2.91 5.79 -4.01
CA THR A 114 2.31 6.75 -3.09
C THR A 114 0.80 6.75 -3.29
N VAL A 115 0.06 6.43 -2.24
CA VAL A 115 -1.41 6.48 -2.24
C VAL A 115 -1.85 7.59 -1.29
N THR A 116 -2.49 8.62 -1.84
CA THR A 116 -3.01 9.75 -1.07
C THR A 116 -4.54 9.69 -1.10
N GLY A 117 -5.14 9.17 -0.07
CA GLY A 117 -6.59 9.02 0.04
C GLY A 117 -6.99 8.69 1.47
N ASN A 118 -8.27 8.76 1.76
CA ASN A 118 -8.78 8.47 3.11
C ASN A 118 -8.76 6.98 3.44
N THR A 119 -8.84 6.12 2.41
CA THR A 119 -8.89 4.66 2.61
C THR A 119 -8.18 3.96 1.47
N THR A 120 -7.29 3.04 1.79
CA THR A 120 -6.69 2.10 0.84
C THR A 120 -7.17 0.69 1.18
N VAL A 121 -7.81 0.02 0.24
CA VAL A 121 -8.26 -1.36 0.39
C VAL A 121 -7.40 -2.25 -0.49
N ILE A 122 -6.73 -3.21 0.13
CA ILE A 122 -6.01 -4.28 -0.57
C ILE A 122 -6.81 -5.56 -0.40
N ASN A 123 -7.53 -5.96 -1.44
CA ASN A 123 -8.35 -7.17 -1.44
C ASN A 123 -7.56 -8.31 -2.09
N ALA A 124 -6.66 -8.90 -1.34
CA ALA A 124 -5.79 -9.98 -1.77
C ALA A 124 -5.86 -11.15 -0.79
N ASN A 125 -5.65 -12.38 -1.27
CA ASN A 125 -5.60 -13.56 -0.40
C ASN A 125 -4.37 -13.52 0.53
N ASN A 126 -3.26 -12.98 0.04
CA ASN A 126 -2.02 -12.82 0.79
C ASN A 126 -1.42 -11.44 0.52
N LEU A 127 -1.03 -10.75 1.59
CA LEU A 127 -0.18 -9.58 1.53
C LEU A 127 1.20 -9.96 2.08
N VAL A 128 2.22 -9.92 1.23
CA VAL A 128 3.60 -10.16 1.62
C VAL A 128 4.36 -8.84 1.60
N VAL A 129 4.91 -8.46 2.75
CA VAL A 129 5.77 -7.28 2.90
C VAL A 129 7.19 -7.80 3.16
N GLN A 130 8.11 -7.45 2.29
CA GLN A 130 9.51 -7.88 2.39
C GLN A 130 10.36 -6.93 3.26
N ASP A 131 9.85 -5.74 3.53
CA ASP A 131 10.52 -4.78 4.41
C ASP A 131 10.51 -5.29 5.85
N PRO A 132 11.63 -5.18 6.59
CA PRO A 132 11.72 -5.60 8.00
C PRO A 132 10.89 -4.73 8.95
N ILE A 133 10.47 -3.52 8.54
CA ILE A 133 9.72 -2.58 9.39
C ILE A 133 8.51 -2.04 8.63
N ILE A 134 7.35 -2.09 9.28
CA ILE A 134 6.12 -1.42 8.84
C ILE A 134 5.88 -0.23 9.78
N GLU A 135 5.93 1.00 9.26
CA GLU A 135 5.61 2.21 10.00
C GLU A 135 4.11 2.49 9.89
N LEU A 136 3.42 2.50 11.03
CA LEU A 136 2.00 2.83 11.12
C LEU A 136 1.82 4.20 11.79
N GLY A 137 0.86 4.99 11.29
CA GLY A 137 0.48 6.26 11.90
C GLY A 137 1.47 7.41 11.69
N LYS A 138 2.38 7.33 10.70
CA LYS A 138 3.28 8.44 10.37
C LYS A 138 2.50 9.71 10.01
N GLY A 139 2.81 10.79 10.71
CA GLY A 139 2.09 12.07 10.54
C GLY A 139 0.70 12.07 11.13
N ASN A 140 0.33 11.07 11.92
CA ASN A 140 -0.92 11.04 12.66
C ASN A 140 -0.95 12.19 13.66
N GLY A 141 -2.09 12.89 13.75
CA GLY A 141 -2.28 13.93 14.74
C GLY A 141 -2.30 13.38 16.17
N SER A 142 -2.09 14.22 17.15
CA SER A 142 -2.22 13.84 18.56
C SER A 142 -3.65 13.34 18.85
N GLY A 143 -3.78 12.26 19.60
CA GLY A 143 -5.04 11.74 20.10
C GLY A 143 -5.65 10.58 19.30
N LEU A 144 -4.93 10.03 18.30
CA LEU A 144 -5.40 8.89 17.53
C LEU A 144 -4.60 7.63 17.90
N ASP A 145 -5.31 6.53 18.06
CA ASP A 145 -4.71 5.23 18.28
C ASP A 145 -4.10 4.67 17.01
N THR A 146 -3.02 3.92 17.14
CA THR A 146 -2.34 3.29 15.99
C THR A 146 -2.11 1.81 16.23
N GLY A 147 -2.31 0.98 15.22
CA GLY A 147 -2.13 -0.45 15.38
C GLY A 147 -2.73 -1.29 14.28
N LEU A 148 -2.99 -2.53 14.60
CA LEU A 148 -3.55 -3.55 13.73
C LEU A 148 -4.87 -4.04 14.29
N ILE A 149 -5.87 -4.14 13.44
CA ILE A 149 -7.16 -4.77 13.75
C ILE A 149 -7.34 -5.98 12.84
N MET A 150 -7.47 -7.15 13.46
CA MET A 150 -7.80 -8.39 12.80
C MET A 150 -9.32 -8.57 12.91
N ASN A 151 -10.00 -8.45 11.78
CA ASN A 151 -11.45 -8.56 11.73
C ASN A 151 -11.87 -10.01 12.04
N ASN A 152 -12.75 -10.17 13.01
CA ASN A 152 -13.38 -11.45 13.35
C ASN A 152 -14.83 -11.43 12.85
N PRO A 153 -15.19 -12.25 11.86
CA PRO A 153 -16.56 -12.29 11.35
C PRO A 153 -17.57 -12.56 12.47
N LEU A 154 -18.66 -11.81 12.47
CA LEU A 154 -19.74 -11.91 13.46
C LEU A 154 -20.44 -13.29 13.34
N THR A 155 -19.97 -14.26 14.09
CA THR A 155 -20.64 -15.54 14.31
C THR A 155 -21.24 -15.61 15.70
N SER A 156 -22.12 -16.57 15.95
CA SER A 156 -22.72 -16.75 17.30
C SER A 156 -21.64 -16.84 18.37
N GLY A 157 -21.66 -15.96 19.36
CA GLY A 157 -20.66 -15.84 20.41
C GLY A 157 -19.48 -14.91 20.08
N ASN A 158 -19.61 -14.07 19.08
CA ASN A 158 -18.58 -13.12 18.68
C ASN A 158 -18.15 -12.20 19.84
N LYS A 159 -16.86 -12.23 20.14
CA LYS A 159 -16.23 -11.40 21.17
C LYS A 159 -15.70 -10.06 20.62
N GLY A 160 -15.87 -9.80 19.33
CA GLY A 160 -15.35 -8.63 18.63
C GLY A 160 -14.07 -8.91 17.83
N ASN A 161 -13.55 -7.89 17.20
CA ASN A 161 -12.27 -7.91 16.49
C ASN A 161 -11.11 -8.13 17.48
N VAL A 162 -9.99 -8.65 17.00
CA VAL A 162 -8.74 -8.69 17.77
C VAL A 162 -7.90 -7.48 17.38
N ALA A 163 -7.41 -6.75 18.35
CA ALA A 163 -6.60 -5.57 18.15
C ALA A 163 -5.24 -5.66 18.87
N ILE A 164 -4.22 -5.13 18.22
CA ILE A 164 -2.91 -4.80 18.79
C ILE A 164 -2.70 -3.33 18.51
N ILE A 165 -2.82 -2.48 19.53
CA ILE A 165 -2.81 -1.03 19.37
C ILE A 165 -1.91 -0.34 20.39
N TYR A 166 -1.35 0.80 19.99
CA TYR A 166 -0.87 1.80 20.92
C TYR A 166 -2.02 2.77 21.19
N ASP A 167 -2.56 2.72 22.40
CA ASP A 167 -3.58 3.65 22.89
C ASP A 167 -2.89 4.96 23.29
N PHE A 168 -3.17 6.00 22.53
CA PHE A 168 -2.57 7.31 22.79
C PHE A 168 -3.02 7.91 24.13
N SER A 169 -4.26 7.66 24.55
CA SER A 169 -4.84 8.26 25.75
C SER A 169 -4.20 7.72 27.04
N THR A 170 -3.83 6.43 27.03
CA THR A 170 -3.21 5.74 28.17
C THR A 170 -1.70 5.57 28.01
N SER A 171 -1.17 5.81 26.82
CA SER A 171 0.23 5.56 26.42
C SER A 171 0.65 4.10 26.59
N ASN A 172 -0.28 3.17 26.42
CA ASN A 172 -0.07 1.73 26.55
C ASN A 172 -0.11 1.00 25.21
N LEU A 173 0.67 -0.07 25.10
CA LEU A 173 0.46 -1.09 24.07
C LEU A 173 -0.58 -2.08 24.59
N GLU A 174 -1.70 -2.19 23.92
CA GLU A 174 -2.81 -3.03 24.31
C GLU A 174 -3.05 -4.16 23.32
N ILE A 175 -3.32 -5.36 23.82
CA ILE A 175 -3.69 -6.55 23.03
C ILE A 175 -5.01 -7.07 23.60
N GLY A 176 -6.06 -7.06 22.78
CA GLY A 176 -7.37 -7.43 23.30
C GLY A 176 -8.45 -7.55 22.23
N HIS A 177 -9.68 -7.79 22.67
CA HIS A 177 -10.87 -7.67 21.83
C HIS A 177 -11.35 -6.22 21.78
N THR A 178 -11.89 -5.82 20.64
CA THR A 178 -12.57 -4.54 20.45
C THR A 178 -13.80 -4.71 19.55
N LEU A 179 -14.85 -3.93 19.79
CA LEU A 179 -15.99 -3.82 18.90
C LEU A 179 -15.80 -2.76 17.80
N LYS A 180 -14.66 -2.05 17.86
CA LYS A 180 -14.28 -1.00 16.92
C LYS A 180 -13.66 -1.59 15.66
N GLY A 181 -13.71 -0.82 14.56
CA GLY A 181 -13.13 -1.16 13.27
C GLY A 181 -11.98 -0.22 12.91
N ALA A 182 -11.34 -0.48 11.78
CA ALA A 182 -10.21 0.33 11.29
C ALA A 182 -10.60 1.77 10.89
N THR A 183 -11.88 2.09 10.83
CA THR A 183 -12.40 3.44 10.56
C THR A 183 -12.62 4.27 11.81
N ASP A 184 -12.53 3.66 12.99
CA ASP A 184 -12.62 4.36 14.27
C ASP A 184 -11.27 5.00 14.61
N SER A 185 -11.28 6.22 15.09
CA SER A 185 -10.06 6.97 15.46
C SER A 185 -9.58 6.66 16.88
N VAL A 186 -10.45 6.12 17.71
CA VAL A 186 -10.15 5.68 19.06
C VAL A 186 -10.66 4.25 19.24
N ILE A 187 -9.77 3.37 19.66
CA ILE A 187 -10.06 1.95 19.86
C ILE A 187 -10.21 1.66 21.35
N VAL A 188 -11.39 1.24 21.75
CA VAL A 188 -11.67 0.86 23.12
C VAL A 188 -11.64 -0.65 23.25
N MET A 189 -10.82 -1.17 24.17
CA MET A 189 -10.77 -2.61 24.44
C MET A 189 -12.02 -3.09 25.16
N ASN A 190 -12.52 -4.24 24.73
CA ASN A 190 -13.66 -4.89 25.35
C ASN A 190 -13.21 -5.71 26.56
N THR A 191 -13.30 -5.11 27.73
CA THR A 191 -12.88 -5.73 29.01
C THR A 191 -13.77 -6.91 29.45
N ALA A 192 -14.96 -7.06 28.87
CA ALA A 192 -15.84 -8.19 29.15
C ALA A 192 -15.37 -9.51 28.50
N ASN A 193 -14.48 -9.43 27.51
CA ASN A 193 -13.93 -10.57 26.80
C ASN A 193 -12.40 -10.52 26.79
N THR A 194 -11.77 -11.57 27.28
CA THR A 194 -10.31 -11.68 27.34
C THR A 194 -9.76 -12.54 26.21
N ILE A 195 -8.55 -12.22 25.74
CA ILE A 195 -7.79 -13.05 24.79
C ILE A 195 -6.71 -13.80 25.59
N PRO A 196 -6.67 -15.14 25.53
CA PRO A 196 -5.50 -15.87 25.99
C PRO A 196 -4.29 -15.55 25.10
N VAL A 197 -3.18 -15.10 25.68
CA VAL A 197 -1.93 -14.89 24.98
C VAL A 197 -0.97 -16.03 25.35
N ASN A 198 -0.64 -16.90 24.38
CA ASN A 198 0.30 -17.98 24.53
C ASN A 198 1.67 -17.56 23.99
N ILE A 199 2.69 -17.60 24.84
CA ILE A 199 4.08 -17.31 24.47
C ILE A 199 4.85 -18.63 24.46
N ASN A 200 5.14 -19.17 23.29
CA ASN A 200 5.96 -20.39 23.13
C ASN A 200 7.45 -20.02 23.12
N GLY A 201 7.96 -19.63 24.27
CA GLY A 201 9.33 -19.17 24.40
C GLY A 201 9.52 -18.43 25.74
N THR A 202 10.50 -17.56 25.79
CA THR A 202 10.82 -16.78 26.99
C THR A 202 10.19 -15.40 26.92
N LEU A 203 9.47 -15.01 27.98
CA LEU A 203 9.05 -13.62 28.21
C LEU A 203 10.11 -12.91 29.07
N GLY A 204 10.82 -11.93 28.50
CA GLY A 204 11.72 -11.06 29.24
C GLY A 204 11.03 -9.73 29.58
N VAL A 205 10.98 -9.40 30.86
CA VAL A 205 10.50 -8.09 31.35
C VAL A 205 11.66 -7.41 32.07
N THR A 206 12.20 -6.34 31.49
CA THR A 206 13.45 -5.69 31.94
C THR A 206 13.24 -4.40 32.73
N GLY A 207 12.01 -4.05 33.06
CA GLY A 207 11.70 -2.90 33.92
C GLY A 207 12.31 -3.06 35.31
N SER A 208 12.58 -1.94 35.98
CA SER A 208 13.20 -1.90 37.32
C SER A 208 12.32 -1.28 38.37
N THR A 209 11.02 -1.19 38.15
CA THR A 209 10.08 -0.62 39.11
C THR A 209 9.92 -1.55 40.32
N THR A 210 10.27 -1.06 41.50
CA THR A 210 10.11 -1.82 42.77
C THR A 210 8.64 -2.00 43.09
N SER A 211 8.25 -3.21 43.46
CA SER A 211 6.90 -3.49 43.95
C SER A 211 6.81 -3.14 45.42
N SER A 212 5.91 -2.29 45.79
CA SER A 212 5.56 -1.96 47.19
C SER A 212 4.15 -2.41 47.59
N SER A 213 3.38 -2.89 46.62
CA SER A 213 2.03 -3.43 46.80
C SER A 213 1.66 -4.33 45.61
N LYS A 214 0.53 -5.01 45.70
CA LYS A 214 0.00 -5.84 44.60
C LYS A 214 -0.43 -5.08 43.35
N THR A 215 -0.42 -3.76 43.38
CA THR A 215 -0.75 -2.88 42.24
C THR A 215 0.47 -2.11 41.70
N THR A 216 1.67 -2.36 42.25
CA THR A 216 2.91 -1.70 41.84
C THR A 216 3.96 -2.73 41.46
N GLY A 217 4.94 -2.32 40.66
CA GLY A 217 6.03 -3.19 40.20
C GLY A 217 6.13 -3.28 38.70
N THR A 218 7.21 -3.85 38.19
CA THR A 218 7.44 -4.03 36.74
C THR A 218 6.43 -5.01 36.11
N VAL A 219 6.01 -6.02 36.89
CA VAL A 219 4.95 -6.96 36.47
C VAL A 219 3.85 -6.92 37.53
N THR A 220 2.62 -6.65 37.13
CA THR A 220 1.42 -6.71 37.97
C THR A 220 0.46 -7.74 37.38
N ILE A 221 -0.03 -8.66 38.20
CA ILE A 221 -0.95 -9.73 37.81
C ILE A 221 -2.23 -9.55 38.59
N GLY A 222 -3.32 -9.21 37.90
CA GLY A 222 -4.63 -8.95 38.52
C GLY A 222 -5.37 -10.21 38.97
N GLY A 223 -4.90 -11.39 38.59
CA GLY A 223 -5.42 -12.71 38.96
C GLY A 223 -4.35 -13.55 39.63
N GLY A 224 -4.51 -14.87 39.57
CA GLY A 224 -3.52 -15.81 40.10
C GLY A 224 -2.34 -16.03 39.17
N LEU A 225 -1.18 -16.37 39.71
CA LEU A 225 0.01 -16.82 39.01
C LEU A 225 0.16 -18.33 39.25
N GLY A 226 0.05 -19.13 38.16
CA GLY A 226 0.37 -20.55 38.17
C GLY A 226 1.79 -20.78 37.65
N VAL A 227 2.64 -21.45 38.40
CA VAL A 227 4.00 -21.80 38.03
C VAL A 227 4.18 -23.30 38.21
N VAL A 228 4.51 -24.01 37.15
CA VAL A 228 4.77 -25.46 37.18
C VAL A 228 6.21 -25.78 37.63
N GLY A 229 7.14 -24.86 37.40
CA GLY A 229 8.54 -24.98 37.79
C GLY A 229 8.88 -24.11 39.00
N ASP A 230 10.13 -23.71 39.12
CA ASP A 230 10.68 -22.95 40.22
C ASP A 230 10.45 -21.43 40.06
N ILE A 231 10.33 -20.74 41.19
CA ILE A 231 10.40 -19.28 41.26
C ILE A 231 11.74 -18.90 41.90
N HIS A 232 12.62 -18.27 41.12
CA HIS A 232 13.86 -17.68 41.59
C HIS A 232 13.67 -16.19 41.85
N ALA A 233 13.71 -15.78 43.09
CA ALA A 233 13.56 -14.37 43.47
C ALA A 233 14.50 -14.05 44.65
N THR A 234 15.04 -12.83 44.66
CA THR A 234 15.86 -12.36 45.80
C THR A 234 15.01 -12.19 47.05
N HIS A 235 13.79 -11.70 46.94
CA HIS A 235 12.83 -11.55 48.02
C HIS A 235 11.43 -11.89 47.53
N VAL A 236 10.68 -12.57 48.36
CA VAL A 236 9.26 -12.87 48.15
C VAL A 236 8.50 -12.43 49.38
N ASN A 237 7.41 -11.69 49.22
CA ASN A 237 6.52 -11.30 50.29
C ASN A 237 5.13 -11.90 50.02
N PHE A 238 4.70 -12.78 50.91
CA PHE A 238 3.37 -13.38 50.87
C PHE A 238 2.51 -12.81 52.00
N GLU A 239 1.23 -12.52 51.75
CA GLU A 239 0.25 -12.23 52.83
C GLU A 239 -0.02 -13.49 53.65
N ASP A 240 -0.28 -14.61 52.95
CA ASP A 240 -0.50 -15.94 53.52
C ASP A 240 0.25 -17.00 52.70
N VAL A 241 0.70 -18.05 53.38
CA VAL A 241 1.31 -19.23 52.73
C VAL A 241 0.52 -20.46 53.13
N GLU A 242 -0.14 -21.09 52.14
CA GLU A 242 -0.72 -22.43 52.29
C GLU A 242 0.14 -23.38 51.41
N ALA A 243 0.75 -24.34 52.05
CA ALA A 243 1.66 -25.27 51.37
C ALA A 243 1.63 -26.64 52.03
N ASP A 244 1.71 -27.72 51.25
CA ASP A 244 1.84 -29.09 51.77
C ASP A 244 3.14 -29.26 52.55
N SER A 245 4.20 -28.55 52.17
CA SER A 245 5.46 -28.51 52.93
C SER A 245 6.21 -27.22 52.67
N VAL A 246 6.93 -26.74 53.67
CA VAL A 246 7.89 -25.64 53.57
C VAL A 246 9.26 -26.17 53.99
N ASN A 247 10.23 -26.20 53.06
CA ASN A 247 11.60 -26.60 53.32
C ASN A 247 12.50 -25.35 53.31
N ILE A 248 13.12 -25.04 54.45
CA ILE A 248 14.04 -23.92 54.59
C ILE A 248 15.46 -24.52 54.73
N THR A 249 16.27 -24.36 53.67
CA THR A 249 17.63 -24.89 53.61
C THR A 249 18.71 -23.91 54.09
N ASP A 250 18.32 -22.67 54.45
CA ASP A 250 19.24 -21.71 55.07
C ASP A 250 19.69 -22.23 56.44
N THR A 251 21.00 -22.26 56.66
CA THR A 251 21.64 -22.74 57.91
C THR A 251 22.02 -21.59 58.83
N THR A 252 21.54 -20.37 58.62
CA THR A 252 21.85 -19.22 59.48
C THR A 252 21.33 -19.45 60.90
N THR A 253 22.24 -19.51 61.85
CA THR A 253 21.88 -19.68 63.26
C THR A 253 21.14 -18.47 63.79
N SER A 254 20.00 -18.71 64.41
CA SER A 254 19.25 -17.63 65.08
C SER A 254 19.95 -17.24 66.39
N THR A 255 20.47 -16.01 66.43
CA THR A 255 21.13 -15.45 67.61
C THR A 255 20.27 -14.37 68.33
N SER A 256 19.16 -13.98 67.69
CA SER A 256 18.21 -13.01 68.21
C SER A 256 16.87 -13.10 67.42
N VAL A 257 15.85 -12.38 67.86
CA VAL A 257 14.56 -12.28 67.20
C VAL A 257 14.65 -11.64 65.80
N THR A 258 15.80 -11.11 65.43
CA THR A 258 16.05 -10.47 64.14
C THR A 258 16.94 -11.27 63.21
N THR A 259 17.49 -12.42 63.65
CA THR A 259 18.37 -13.29 62.88
C THR A 259 17.87 -14.72 62.84
N GLY A 260 18.26 -15.51 61.82
CA GLY A 260 17.92 -16.91 61.68
C GLY A 260 17.14 -17.20 60.40
N ALA A 261 17.17 -18.49 59.98
CA ALA A 261 16.53 -18.97 58.78
C ALA A 261 14.99 -18.83 58.81
N LEU A 262 14.39 -19.01 59.96
CA LEU A 262 12.96 -18.81 60.20
C LEU A 262 12.77 -17.90 61.41
N LYS A 263 11.98 -16.86 61.26
CA LYS A 263 11.54 -15.96 62.33
C LYS A 263 10.04 -16.09 62.46
N VAL A 264 9.59 -16.40 63.67
CA VAL A 264 8.16 -16.41 64.03
C VAL A 264 7.96 -15.27 65.02
N ALA A 265 7.08 -14.33 64.63
CA ALA A 265 6.74 -13.14 65.45
C ALA A 265 5.57 -13.44 66.37
#